data_ed1f0f78947b80eb2382f21db504b300
#
_entry.id   ed1f0f78947b80eb2382f21db504b300
#
_cell.length_a   1.000
_cell.length_b   1.000
_cell.length_c   1.000
_cell.angle_alpha   90.00
_cell.angle_beta   90.00
_cell.angle_gamma   90.00
#
_symmetry.space_group_name_H-M   'P 1'
#
loop_
_entity.id
_entity.type
_entity.pdbx_description
1 polymer ?
#
loop_
_entity_poly.entity_id
_entity_poly.type
_entity_poly.pdbx_seq_one_letter_code
_entity_poly.pdbx_strand_id
1 'polypeptide(L)'
;VHSMAHPLGAHYDTPHGVANALLLPYVMEYNAESPAAPKYIHIAKAMGVNTDGMTESEGIRAAVEAVRKLSLSIGIPQKLHEINVKEEDLHQLAVDAFNDVCTGGNPRPTSVEEIEALYRKAF
;
A
#
# COMPACT_ATOMS: atom_id res chain seq x y z
N VAL A 1 5.55 -1.14 -2.44
CA VAL A 1 4.36 -2.02 -2.60
C VAL A 1 4.73 -3.33 -3.29
N HIS A 2 5.66 -3.32 -4.23
CA HIS A 2 6.07 -4.52 -4.97
C HIS A 2 6.64 -5.61 -4.05
N SER A 3 7.45 -5.23 -3.04
CA SER A 3 8.04 -6.19 -2.11
C SER A 3 6.99 -6.90 -1.27
N MET A 4 5.87 -6.25 -0.97
CA MET A 4 4.75 -6.88 -0.26
C MET A 4 3.85 -7.69 -1.19
N ALA A 5 3.76 -7.32 -2.48
CA ALA A 5 2.95 -8.03 -3.47
C ALA A 5 3.60 -9.34 -3.93
N HIS A 6 4.92 -9.39 -4.02
CA HIS A 6 5.64 -10.58 -4.48
C HIS A 6 5.36 -11.84 -3.65
N PRO A 7 5.41 -11.78 -2.29
CA PRO A 7 5.05 -12.95 -1.47
C PRO A 7 3.61 -13.42 -1.66
N LEU A 8 2.68 -12.51 -1.92
CA LEU A 8 1.29 -12.89 -2.18
C LEU A 8 1.18 -13.72 -3.45
N GLY A 9 1.91 -13.35 -4.49
CA GLY A 9 1.96 -14.14 -5.71
C GLY A 9 2.60 -15.51 -5.51
N ALA A 10 3.69 -15.56 -4.72
CA ALA A 10 4.41 -16.79 -4.47
C ALA A 10 3.64 -17.79 -3.60
N HIS A 11 2.93 -17.30 -2.56
CA HIS A 11 2.22 -18.15 -1.61
C HIS A 11 0.77 -18.44 -2.00
N TYR A 12 0.11 -17.53 -2.70
CA TYR A 12 -1.34 -17.57 -2.96
C TYR A 12 -1.73 -17.47 -4.42
N ASP A 13 -0.73 -17.41 -5.33
CA ASP A 13 -0.97 -17.24 -6.77
C ASP A 13 -1.81 -15.98 -7.11
N THR A 14 -1.78 -14.97 -6.24
CA THR A 14 -2.52 -13.74 -6.46
C THR A 14 -1.96 -12.99 -7.67
N PRO A 15 -2.78 -12.59 -8.65
CA PRO A 15 -2.29 -11.80 -9.77
C PRO A 15 -1.56 -10.54 -9.29
N HIS A 16 -0.40 -10.26 -9.87
CA HIS A 16 0.49 -9.17 -9.43
C HIS A 16 -0.20 -7.80 -9.39
N GLY A 17 -0.97 -7.49 -10.42
CA GLY A 17 -1.70 -6.22 -10.49
C GLY A 17 -2.73 -6.07 -9.39
N VAL A 18 -3.45 -7.15 -9.06
CA VAL A 18 -4.44 -7.16 -7.98
C VAL A 18 -3.75 -6.97 -6.64
N ALA A 19 -2.65 -7.69 -6.38
CA ALA A 19 -1.90 -7.57 -5.13
C ALA A 19 -1.35 -6.15 -4.95
N ASN A 20 -0.78 -5.56 -5.98
CA ASN A 20 -0.29 -4.18 -5.93
C ASN A 20 -1.43 -3.19 -5.66
N ALA A 21 -2.54 -3.32 -6.36
CA ALA A 21 -3.67 -2.40 -6.21
C ALA A 21 -4.28 -2.49 -4.81
N LEU A 22 -4.40 -3.70 -4.25
CA LEU A 22 -4.92 -3.89 -2.89
C LEU A 22 -4.02 -3.22 -1.85
N LEU A 23 -2.71 -3.42 -1.96
CA LEU A 23 -1.74 -2.95 -0.97
C LEU A 23 -1.41 -1.45 -1.10
N LEU A 24 -1.59 -0.87 -2.29
CA LEU A 24 -1.15 0.49 -2.56
C LEU A 24 -1.65 1.55 -1.56
N PRO A 25 -2.95 1.63 -1.22
CA PRO A 25 -3.41 2.63 -0.25
C PRO A 25 -2.73 2.50 1.12
N TYR A 26 -2.51 1.28 1.59
CA TYR A 26 -1.87 1.03 2.89
C TYR A 26 -0.41 1.45 2.89
N VAL A 27 0.32 1.16 1.81
CA VAL A 27 1.71 1.56 1.68
C VAL A 27 1.84 3.07 1.51
N MET A 28 0.94 3.72 0.77
CA MET A 28 0.90 5.18 0.67
C MET A 28 0.69 5.83 2.04
N GLU A 29 -0.22 5.30 2.85
CA GLU A 29 -0.45 5.76 4.22
C GLU A 29 0.80 5.64 5.07
N TYR A 30 1.48 4.49 4.98
CA TYR A 30 2.75 4.27 5.67
C TYR A 30 3.81 5.28 5.25
N ASN A 31 3.94 5.52 3.95
CA ASN A 31 4.94 6.44 3.40
C ASN A 31 4.56 7.91 3.57
N ALA A 32 3.36 8.20 4.09
CA ALA A 32 2.92 9.58 4.33
C ALA A 32 3.81 10.35 5.30
N GLU A 33 4.61 9.66 6.12
CA GLU A 33 5.57 10.26 7.03
C GLU A 33 6.97 10.39 6.41
N SER A 34 7.15 9.96 5.15
CA SER A 34 8.46 10.03 4.49
C SER A 34 8.74 11.42 3.92
N PRO A 35 10.03 11.76 3.63
CA PRO A 35 10.36 13.00 2.94
C PRO A 35 9.77 13.13 1.53
N ALA A 36 9.36 12.04 0.91
CA ALA A 36 8.74 12.03 -0.40
C ALA A 36 7.21 12.26 -0.35
N ALA A 37 6.60 12.25 0.83
CA ALA A 37 5.15 12.37 1.00
C ALA A 37 4.52 13.61 0.36
N PRO A 38 5.16 14.80 0.34
CA PRO A 38 4.59 15.97 -0.33
C PRO A 38 4.26 15.75 -1.81
N LYS A 39 4.89 14.80 -2.46
CA LYS A 39 4.61 14.44 -3.85
C LYS A 39 3.20 13.86 -4.03
N TYR A 40 2.59 13.33 -2.97
CA TYR A 40 1.24 12.80 -3.00
C TYR A 40 0.19 13.87 -3.33
N ILE A 41 0.49 15.14 -3.04
CA ILE A 41 -0.39 16.25 -3.41
C ILE A 41 -0.55 16.31 -4.93
N HIS A 42 0.53 16.06 -5.67
CA HIS A 42 0.48 16.00 -7.14
C HIS A 42 -0.36 14.82 -7.62
N ILE A 43 -0.32 13.70 -6.91
CA ILE A 43 -1.16 12.54 -7.22
C ILE A 43 -2.63 12.89 -7.02
N ALA A 44 -2.97 13.56 -5.92
CA ALA A 44 -4.35 14.01 -5.66
C ALA A 44 -4.86 14.91 -6.78
N LYS A 45 -4.05 15.88 -7.22
CA LYS A 45 -4.40 16.77 -8.33
C LYS A 45 -4.63 16.00 -9.63
N ALA A 46 -3.73 15.05 -9.93
CA ALA A 46 -3.84 14.23 -11.14
C ALA A 46 -5.11 13.37 -11.14
N MET A 47 -5.63 13.03 -9.98
CA MET A 47 -6.86 12.26 -9.82
C MET A 47 -8.12 13.13 -9.73
N GLY A 48 -7.99 14.43 -9.99
CA GLY A 48 -9.13 15.34 -10.03
C GLY A 48 -9.55 15.94 -8.70
N VAL A 49 -8.73 15.77 -7.65
CA VAL A 49 -9.02 16.36 -6.34
C VAL A 49 -8.58 17.83 -6.32
N ASN A 50 -9.47 18.71 -5.85
CA ASN A 50 -9.11 20.11 -5.64
C ASN A 50 -8.33 20.23 -4.33
N THR A 51 -7.03 20.53 -4.44
CA THR A 51 -6.13 20.67 -3.29
C THR A 51 -5.94 22.11 -2.82
N ASP A 52 -6.60 23.06 -3.45
CA ASP A 52 -6.50 24.48 -3.09
C ASP A 52 -7.02 24.69 -1.67
N GLY A 53 -6.24 25.40 -0.84
CA GLY A 53 -6.58 25.66 0.54
C GLY A 53 -6.36 24.49 1.50
N MET A 54 -5.88 23.34 1.02
CA MET A 54 -5.54 22.20 1.87
C MET A 54 -4.15 22.35 2.46
N THR A 55 -3.98 21.87 3.72
CA THR A 55 -2.65 21.67 4.30
C THR A 55 -1.97 20.51 3.59
N GLU A 56 -0.66 20.37 3.80
CA GLU A 56 0.10 19.23 3.26
C GLU A 56 -0.50 17.89 3.71
N SER A 57 -0.83 17.76 5.00
CA SER A 57 -1.44 16.54 5.55
C SER A 57 -2.79 16.24 4.91
N GLU A 58 -3.60 17.26 4.69
CA GLU A 58 -4.90 17.10 4.03
C GLU A 58 -4.76 16.65 2.58
N GLY A 59 -3.79 17.22 1.85
CA GLY A 59 -3.49 16.84 0.48
C GLY A 59 -3.02 15.39 0.36
N ILE A 60 -2.15 14.96 1.27
CA ILE A 60 -1.66 13.58 1.32
C ILE A 60 -2.81 12.61 1.59
N ARG A 61 -3.64 12.92 2.57
CA ARG A 61 -4.81 12.09 2.91
C ARG A 61 -5.79 12.02 1.72
N ALA A 62 -6.00 13.13 1.04
CA ALA A 62 -6.86 13.18 -0.14
C ALA A 62 -6.34 12.26 -1.26
N ALA A 63 -5.02 12.19 -1.45
CA ALA A 63 -4.41 11.30 -2.43
C ALA A 63 -4.68 9.82 -2.08
N VAL A 64 -4.49 9.43 -0.82
CA VAL A 64 -4.74 8.06 -0.37
C VAL A 64 -6.21 7.69 -0.55
N GLU A 65 -7.13 8.57 -0.17
CA GLU A 65 -8.57 8.33 -0.33
C GLU A 65 -8.98 8.25 -1.79
N ALA A 66 -8.40 9.06 -2.67
CA ALA A 66 -8.69 9.02 -4.10
C ALA A 66 -8.26 7.67 -4.71
N VAL A 67 -7.09 7.17 -4.35
CA VAL A 67 -6.61 5.85 -4.78
C VAL A 67 -7.53 4.75 -4.26
N ARG A 68 -7.93 4.83 -2.99
CA ARG A 68 -8.82 3.84 -2.38
C ARG A 68 -10.19 3.81 -3.08
N LYS A 69 -10.77 4.96 -3.37
CA LYS A 69 -12.05 5.06 -4.08
C LYS A 69 -11.96 4.52 -5.50
N LEU A 70 -10.87 4.81 -6.21
CA LEU A 70 -10.67 4.28 -7.55
C LEU A 70 -10.58 2.76 -7.52
N SER A 71 -9.80 2.19 -6.62
CA SER A 71 -9.66 0.75 -6.47
C SER A 71 -11.02 0.08 -6.19
N LEU A 72 -11.80 0.67 -5.30
CA LEU A 72 -13.14 0.15 -4.97
C LEU A 72 -14.06 0.20 -6.19
N SER A 73 -14.02 1.28 -6.96
CA SER A 73 -14.89 1.46 -8.12
C SER A 73 -14.63 0.46 -9.25
N ILE A 74 -13.41 -0.04 -9.36
CA ILE A 74 -13.05 -1.03 -10.39
C ILE A 74 -13.02 -2.47 -9.86
N GLY A 75 -13.52 -2.69 -8.64
CA GLY A 75 -13.69 -4.03 -8.09
C GLY A 75 -12.44 -4.67 -7.49
N ILE A 76 -11.42 -3.88 -7.15
CA ILE A 76 -10.23 -4.40 -6.49
C ILE A 76 -10.59 -4.80 -5.04
N PRO A 77 -10.19 -6.02 -4.59
CA PRO A 77 -10.36 -6.41 -3.19
C PRO A 77 -9.68 -5.41 -2.25
N GLN A 78 -10.34 -5.09 -1.14
CA GLN A 78 -9.85 -4.06 -0.20
C GLN A 78 -9.12 -4.66 0.99
N LYS A 79 -9.27 -5.96 1.23
CA LYS A 79 -8.67 -6.66 2.35
C LYS A 79 -8.04 -7.96 1.89
N LEU A 80 -6.95 -8.35 2.57
CA LEU A 80 -6.23 -9.59 2.23
C LEU A 80 -7.08 -10.84 2.42
N HIS A 81 -7.97 -10.87 3.42
CA HIS A 81 -8.84 -12.03 3.61
C HIS A 81 -9.79 -12.26 2.44
N GLU A 82 -10.08 -11.24 1.66
CA GLU A 82 -10.93 -11.36 0.44
C GLU A 82 -10.22 -12.13 -0.68
N ILE A 83 -8.91 -12.26 -0.61
CA ILE A 83 -8.11 -13.06 -1.56
C ILE A 83 -7.56 -14.33 -0.89
N ASN A 84 -8.21 -14.76 0.19
CA ASN A 84 -7.91 -16.01 0.90
C ASN A 84 -6.58 -16.05 1.64
N VAL A 85 -5.97 -14.92 1.95
CA VAL A 85 -4.77 -14.85 2.79
C VAL A 85 -5.14 -15.23 4.23
N LYS A 86 -4.30 -16.05 4.86
CA LYS A 86 -4.50 -16.51 6.23
C LYS A 86 -3.70 -15.64 7.20
N GLU A 87 -4.29 -15.31 8.36
CA GLU A 87 -3.63 -14.52 9.39
C GLU A 87 -2.33 -15.15 9.87
N GLU A 88 -2.29 -16.47 9.98
CA GLU A 88 -1.10 -17.23 10.42
C GLU A 88 0.11 -17.06 9.51
N ASP A 89 -0.10 -16.67 8.25
CA ASP A 89 0.98 -16.50 7.26
C ASP A 89 1.52 -15.07 7.19
N LEU A 90 0.90 -14.11 7.89
CA LEU A 90 1.28 -12.69 7.79
C LEU A 90 2.73 -12.43 8.17
N HIS A 91 3.23 -13.11 9.21
CA HIS A 91 4.62 -12.95 9.63
C HIS A 91 5.59 -13.43 8.56
N GLN A 92 5.35 -14.59 7.97
CA GLN A 92 6.21 -15.12 6.90
C GLN A 92 6.16 -14.24 5.66
N LEU A 93 4.99 -13.73 5.31
CA LEU A 93 4.85 -12.78 4.21
C LEU A 93 5.70 -11.52 4.46
N ALA A 94 5.71 -11.03 5.71
CA ALA A 94 6.49 -9.87 6.09
C ALA A 94 7.99 -10.14 6.00
N VAL A 95 8.47 -11.31 6.41
CA VAL A 95 9.87 -11.72 6.29
C VAL A 95 10.28 -11.75 4.83
N ASP A 96 9.47 -12.38 3.98
CA ASP A 96 9.75 -12.49 2.54
C ASP A 96 9.76 -11.11 1.87
N ALA A 97 8.84 -10.24 2.25
CA ALA A 97 8.77 -8.88 1.73
C ALA A 97 10.01 -8.06 2.13
N PHE A 98 10.44 -8.18 3.40
CA PHE A 98 11.62 -7.46 3.88
C PHE A 98 12.88 -7.89 3.11
N ASN A 99 13.00 -9.16 2.75
CA ASN A 99 14.14 -9.69 2.02
C ASN A 99 14.05 -9.46 0.51
N ASP A 100 12.96 -8.91 0.01
CA ASP A 100 12.79 -8.63 -1.41
C ASP A 100 13.68 -7.46 -1.85
N VAL A 101 14.26 -7.58 -3.04
CA VAL A 101 15.17 -6.56 -3.60
C VAL A 101 14.49 -5.20 -3.78
N CYS A 102 13.17 -5.17 -3.94
CA CYS A 102 12.41 -3.93 -4.12
C CYS A 102 12.23 -3.12 -2.84
N THR A 103 12.48 -3.71 -1.67
CA THR A 103 12.29 -3.04 -0.37
C THR A 103 13.18 -1.81 -0.23
N GLY A 104 14.41 -1.87 -0.73
CA GLY A 104 15.35 -0.74 -0.68
C GLY A 104 14.90 0.49 -1.46
N GLY A 105 13.94 0.35 -2.36
CA GLY A 105 13.38 1.48 -3.12
C GLY A 105 12.27 2.23 -2.40
N ASN A 106 11.83 1.77 -1.23
CA ASN A 106 10.78 2.44 -0.48
C ASN A 106 11.31 3.74 0.15
N PRO A 107 10.57 4.87 0.07
CA PRO A 107 11.06 6.15 0.59
C PRO A 107 11.17 6.21 2.12
N ARG A 108 10.49 5.32 2.84
CA ARG A 108 10.57 5.22 4.29
C ARG A 108 11.24 3.90 4.68
N PRO A 109 12.27 3.92 5.57
CA PRO A 109 12.89 2.68 6.04
C PRO A 109 11.85 1.77 6.69
N THR A 110 12.00 0.45 6.48
CA THR A 110 11.08 -0.55 7.00
C THR A 110 11.78 -1.61 7.83
N SER A 111 10.99 -2.33 8.64
CA SER A 111 11.42 -3.52 9.37
C SER A 111 10.40 -4.62 9.12
N VAL A 112 10.73 -5.87 9.49
CA VAL A 112 9.79 -6.98 9.40
C VAL A 112 8.52 -6.67 10.20
N GLU A 113 8.66 -6.12 11.40
CA GLU A 113 7.54 -5.80 12.29
C GLU A 113 6.62 -4.75 11.66
N GLU A 114 7.19 -3.73 11.01
CA GLU A 114 6.40 -2.70 10.36
C GLU A 114 5.66 -3.23 9.13
N ILE A 115 6.31 -4.09 8.35
CA ILE A 115 5.68 -4.73 7.18
C ILE A 115 4.55 -5.66 7.64
N GLU A 116 4.78 -6.45 8.70
CA GLU A 116 3.74 -7.30 9.28
C GLU A 116 2.55 -6.46 9.74
N ALA A 117 2.79 -5.32 10.39
CA ALA A 117 1.73 -4.41 10.81
C ALA A 117 0.91 -3.89 9.62
N LEU A 118 1.55 -3.59 8.50
CA LEU A 118 0.85 -3.19 7.27
C LEU A 118 -0.02 -4.32 6.72
N TYR A 119 0.49 -5.55 6.69
CA TYR A 119 -0.31 -6.70 6.28
C TYR A 119 -1.52 -6.91 7.20
N ARG A 120 -1.34 -6.79 8.52
CA ARG A 120 -2.45 -6.91 9.47
C ARG A 120 -3.50 -5.82 9.27
N LYS A 121 -3.07 -4.60 8.97
CA LYS A 121 -3.98 -3.49 8.68
C LYS A 121 -4.78 -3.76 7.40
N ALA A 122 -4.16 -4.40 6.42
CA ALA A 122 -4.81 -4.76 5.17
C ALA A 122 -5.61 -6.08 5.25
N PHE A 123 -5.42 -6.85 6.30
CA PHE A 123 -6.11 -8.12 6.50
C PHE A 123 -7.60 -7.94 6.78
#